data_bcb35f3824121844f137cb29f26cd0dd
#
_entry.id   bcb35f3824121844f137cb29f26cd0dd
#
_cell.length_a   1.000
_cell.length_b   1.000
_cell.length_c   1.000
_cell.angle_alpha   90.00
_cell.angle_beta   90.00
_cell.angle_gamma   90.00
#
_symmetry.space_group_name_H-M   'P 1'
#
loop_
_entity.id
_entity.type
_entity.pdbx_description
1 polymer ?
#
loop_
_entity_poly.entity_id
_entity_poly.type
_entity_poly.pdbx_seq_one_letter_code
_entity_poly.pdbx_strand_id
1 'polypeptide(L)'
;FWQPLSHLFMHANFSHLFFNFFGLYFFGTLIESVWGEGKFLKYYLICGVGSFLLQWVLWYFTAGDYINMVSMLGASGAVMGCLIGTAMVSPNMPVKMKYLAAFYFVSDLVMGFGHVGNIANFGHIGGALTGLAITFYWRSRGQLYR
;
A
#
# COMPACT_ATOMS: atom_id res chain seq x y z
N PHE A 1 -18.53 -1.36 -8.55
CA PHE A 1 -18.53 -1.96 -7.20
C PHE A 1 -17.32 -2.89 -6.95
N TRP A 2 -16.69 -3.47 -7.96
CA TRP A 2 -15.52 -4.38 -7.83
C TRP A 2 -14.17 -3.66 -7.88
N GLN A 3 -14.11 -2.46 -8.38
CA GLN A 3 -12.88 -1.68 -8.59
C GLN A 3 -11.97 -1.58 -7.35
N PRO A 4 -12.50 -1.39 -6.11
CA PRO A 4 -11.67 -1.32 -4.91
C PRO A 4 -10.81 -2.58 -4.64
N LEU A 5 -11.17 -3.71 -5.24
CA LEU A 5 -10.40 -4.95 -5.13
C LEU A 5 -9.75 -5.35 -6.45
N SER A 6 -10.45 -5.19 -7.59
CA SER A 6 -9.95 -5.65 -8.88
C SER A 6 -8.72 -4.89 -9.37
N HIS A 7 -8.54 -3.61 -8.97
CA HIS A 7 -7.34 -2.84 -9.32
C HIS A 7 -6.03 -3.52 -8.86
N LEU A 8 -6.08 -4.29 -7.77
CA LEU A 8 -4.91 -5.03 -7.24
C LEU A 8 -4.36 -6.06 -8.24
N PHE A 9 -5.18 -6.53 -9.17
CA PHE A 9 -4.84 -7.57 -10.14
C PHE A 9 -4.55 -7.02 -11.53
N MET A 10 -4.77 -5.73 -11.76
CA MET A 10 -4.56 -5.07 -13.03
C MET A 10 -3.28 -4.25 -13.03
N HIS A 11 -2.45 -4.41 -14.06
CA HIS A 11 -1.17 -3.74 -14.16
C HIS A 11 -1.00 -3.10 -15.55
N ALA A 12 -0.41 -1.92 -15.60
CA ALA A 12 -0.26 -1.15 -16.84
C ALA A 12 0.70 -1.80 -17.86
N ASN A 13 1.74 -2.49 -17.35
CA ASN A 13 2.74 -3.17 -18.17
C ASN A 13 3.47 -4.23 -17.34
N PHE A 14 4.35 -5.01 -18.01
CA PHE A 14 5.13 -6.08 -17.39
C PHE A 14 6.03 -5.58 -16.25
N SER A 15 6.71 -4.46 -16.42
CA SER A 15 7.59 -3.91 -15.37
C SER A 15 6.79 -3.54 -14.12
N HIS A 16 5.60 -2.94 -14.31
CA HIS A 16 4.70 -2.61 -13.19
C HIS A 16 4.25 -3.87 -12.45
N LEU A 17 3.86 -4.92 -13.17
CA LEU A 17 3.53 -6.23 -12.59
C LEU A 17 4.72 -6.81 -11.83
N PHE A 18 5.90 -6.83 -12.47
CA PHE A 18 7.11 -7.41 -11.90
C PHE A 18 7.50 -6.75 -10.57
N PHE A 19 7.54 -5.41 -10.51
CA PHE A 19 7.90 -4.70 -9.27
C PHE A 19 6.86 -4.85 -8.17
N ASN A 20 5.58 -4.92 -8.50
CA ASN A 20 4.53 -5.23 -7.52
C ASN A 20 4.70 -6.64 -6.96
N PHE A 21 4.95 -7.63 -7.82
CA PHE A 21 5.21 -9.01 -7.39
C PHE A 21 6.47 -9.12 -6.55
N PHE A 22 7.55 -8.45 -6.95
CA PHE A 22 8.80 -8.44 -6.20
C PHE A 22 8.62 -7.85 -4.80
N GLY A 23 7.93 -6.70 -4.70
CA GLY A 23 7.63 -6.07 -3.42
C GLY A 23 6.72 -6.95 -2.54
N LEU A 24 5.68 -7.53 -3.13
CA LEU A 24 4.79 -8.45 -2.43
C LEU A 24 5.52 -9.71 -1.95
N TYR A 25 6.35 -10.29 -2.80
CA TYR A 25 7.17 -11.45 -2.42
C TYR A 25 8.09 -11.10 -1.24
N PHE A 26 8.81 -9.97 -1.32
CA PHE A 26 9.80 -9.62 -0.30
C PHE A 26 9.15 -9.22 1.03
N PHE A 27 8.19 -8.29 1.00
CA PHE A 27 7.55 -7.80 2.24
C PHE A 27 6.41 -8.70 2.70
N GLY A 28 5.66 -9.25 1.76
CA GLY A 28 4.50 -10.11 2.04
C GLY A 28 4.90 -11.40 2.73
N THR A 29 5.88 -12.12 2.21
CA THR A 29 6.34 -13.39 2.82
C THR A 29 6.89 -13.18 4.23
N LEU A 30 7.54 -12.03 4.47
CA LEU A 30 8.07 -11.70 5.78
C LEU A 30 6.95 -11.50 6.82
N ILE A 31 5.96 -10.65 6.50
CA ILE A 31 4.85 -10.43 7.44
C ILE A 31 3.93 -11.64 7.54
N GLU A 32 3.77 -12.41 6.47
CA GLU A 32 3.03 -13.68 6.49
C GLU A 32 3.67 -14.69 7.45
N SER A 33 5.01 -14.80 7.47
CA SER A 33 5.72 -15.65 8.40
C SER A 33 5.50 -15.30 9.88
N VAL A 34 5.21 -14.01 10.17
CA VAL A 34 4.91 -13.52 11.53
C VAL A 34 3.43 -13.65 11.88
N TRP A 35 2.53 -13.35 10.92
CA TRP A 35 1.09 -13.23 11.17
C TRP A 35 0.28 -14.45 10.74
N GLY A 36 0.85 -15.32 9.90
CA GLY A 36 0.14 -16.38 9.23
C GLY A 36 -0.70 -15.89 8.05
N GLU A 37 -1.05 -16.83 7.16
CA GLU A 37 -1.71 -16.58 5.88
C GLU A 37 -2.99 -15.75 6.01
N GLY A 38 -3.91 -16.16 6.89
CA GLY A 38 -5.22 -15.52 7.00
C GLY A 38 -5.16 -14.07 7.48
N LYS A 39 -4.25 -13.76 8.41
CA LYS A 39 -4.10 -12.40 8.93
C LYS A 39 -3.35 -11.52 7.93
N PHE A 40 -2.33 -12.07 7.25
CA PHE A 40 -1.64 -11.41 6.15
C PHE A 40 -2.61 -11.06 5.01
N LEU A 41 -3.41 -12.00 4.54
CA LEU A 41 -4.35 -11.77 3.45
C LEU A 41 -5.36 -10.67 3.79
N LYS A 42 -5.93 -10.68 4.99
CA LYS A 42 -6.83 -9.62 5.46
C LYS A 42 -6.13 -8.25 5.45
N TYR A 43 -4.92 -8.18 5.99
CA TYR A 43 -4.13 -6.97 6.01
C TYR A 43 -3.88 -6.42 4.60
N TYR A 44 -3.41 -7.27 3.70
CA TYR A 44 -3.13 -6.93 2.32
C TYR A 44 -4.36 -6.35 1.61
N LEU A 45 -5.51 -7.05 1.71
CA LEU A 45 -6.75 -6.60 1.06
C LEU A 45 -7.26 -5.29 1.65
N ILE A 46 -7.20 -5.10 2.98
CA ILE A 46 -7.65 -3.86 3.63
C ILE A 46 -6.73 -2.70 3.23
N CYS A 47 -5.41 -2.90 3.14
CA CYS A 47 -4.48 -1.90 2.64
C CYS A 47 -4.77 -1.53 1.18
N GLY A 48 -5.12 -2.51 0.34
CA GLY A 48 -5.52 -2.28 -1.05
C GLY A 48 -6.79 -1.43 -1.14
N VAL A 49 -7.81 -1.74 -0.36
CA VAL A 49 -9.04 -0.94 -0.31
C VAL A 49 -8.76 0.47 0.20
N GLY A 50 -7.95 0.63 1.25
CA GLY A 50 -7.56 1.95 1.77
C GLY A 50 -6.78 2.78 0.76
N SER A 51 -5.92 2.12 -0.01
CA SER A 51 -5.22 2.70 -1.16
C SER A 51 -6.20 3.27 -2.19
N PHE A 52 -7.15 2.45 -2.61
CA PHE A 52 -8.18 2.85 -3.56
C PHE A 52 -9.02 4.03 -3.05
N LEU A 53 -9.49 3.96 -1.82
CA LEU A 53 -10.37 4.97 -1.23
C LEU A 53 -9.70 6.34 -1.16
N LEU A 54 -8.45 6.43 -0.68
CA LEU A 54 -7.76 7.71 -0.62
C LEU A 54 -7.54 8.31 -2.00
N GLN A 55 -7.08 7.51 -2.95
CA GLN A 55 -6.87 7.96 -4.33
C GLN A 55 -8.19 8.39 -4.97
N TRP A 56 -9.26 7.62 -4.79
CA TRP A 56 -10.58 7.93 -5.34
C TRP A 56 -11.16 9.21 -4.76
N VAL A 57 -11.06 9.41 -3.44
CA VAL A 57 -11.52 10.65 -2.79
C VAL A 57 -10.79 11.87 -3.36
N LEU A 58 -9.48 11.79 -3.52
CA LEU A 58 -8.70 12.89 -4.08
C LEU A 58 -9.08 13.16 -5.54
N TRP A 59 -9.24 12.14 -6.37
CA TRP A 59 -9.72 12.31 -7.74
C TRP A 59 -11.12 12.92 -7.79
N TYR A 60 -12.01 12.51 -6.88
CA TYR A 60 -13.36 13.08 -6.82
C TYR A 60 -13.34 14.60 -6.65
N PHE A 61 -12.41 15.13 -5.84
CA PHE A 61 -12.28 16.57 -5.64
C PHE A 61 -11.41 17.29 -6.68
N THR A 62 -10.55 16.60 -7.41
CA THR A 62 -9.56 17.22 -8.29
C THR A 62 -9.80 16.96 -9.77
N ALA A 63 -10.40 15.82 -10.13
CA ALA A 63 -10.58 15.43 -11.54
C ALA A 63 -11.84 16.04 -12.19
N GLY A 64 -12.80 16.55 -11.41
CA GLY A 64 -14.03 17.09 -11.94
C GLY A 64 -14.76 16.10 -12.87
N ASP A 65 -15.12 16.56 -14.07
CA ASP A 65 -15.83 15.74 -15.07
C ASP A 65 -14.98 14.57 -15.62
N TYR A 66 -13.65 14.58 -15.41
CA TYR A 66 -12.74 13.52 -15.85
C TYR A 66 -12.67 12.34 -14.89
N ILE A 67 -13.42 12.35 -13.78
CA ILE A 67 -13.39 11.27 -12.76
C ILE A 67 -13.64 9.87 -13.36
N ASN A 68 -14.48 9.78 -14.40
CA ASN A 68 -14.80 8.53 -15.07
C ASN A 68 -13.72 8.04 -16.05
N MET A 69 -12.72 8.90 -16.35
CA MET A 69 -11.61 8.58 -17.26
C MET A 69 -10.35 8.16 -16.52
N VAL A 70 -10.30 8.37 -15.20
CA VAL A 70 -9.15 7.96 -14.40
C VAL A 70 -9.33 6.51 -13.92
N SER A 71 -8.25 5.75 -13.93
CA SER A 71 -8.24 4.37 -13.48
C SER A 71 -7.07 4.12 -12.53
N MET A 72 -7.35 3.39 -11.46
CA MET A 72 -6.32 2.91 -10.55
C MET A 72 -5.92 1.50 -10.97
N LEU A 73 -4.62 1.24 -11.06
CA LEU A 73 -4.04 -0.04 -11.44
C LEU A 73 -2.90 -0.38 -10.50
N GLY A 74 -2.79 -1.65 -10.15
CA GLY A 74 -1.66 -2.22 -9.43
C GLY A 74 -1.89 -2.45 -7.95
N ALA A 75 -1.15 -3.42 -7.45
CA ALA A 75 -1.13 -3.81 -6.04
C ALA A 75 -0.26 -2.90 -5.17
N SER A 76 0.39 -1.89 -5.76
CA SER A 76 1.47 -1.12 -5.11
C SER A 76 1.05 -0.44 -3.80
N GLY A 77 -0.18 0.04 -3.69
CA GLY A 77 -0.69 0.58 -2.43
C GLY A 77 -0.78 -0.47 -1.32
N ALA A 78 -1.24 -1.69 -1.65
CA ALA A 78 -1.22 -2.81 -0.70
C ALA A 78 0.21 -3.24 -0.35
N VAL A 79 1.12 -3.22 -1.33
CA VAL A 79 2.56 -3.49 -1.13
C VAL A 79 3.21 -2.44 -0.21
N MET A 80 2.82 -1.16 -0.34
CA MET A 80 3.23 -0.12 0.61
C MET A 80 2.71 -0.40 2.03
N GLY A 81 1.48 -0.88 2.16
CA GLY A 81 0.99 -1.40 3.43
C GLY A 81 1.87 -2.53 3.98
N CYS A 82 2.27 -3.49 3.13
CA CYS A 82 3.18 -4.58 3.53
C CYS A 82 4.56 -4.06 3.98
N LEU A 83 5.10 -3.04 3.32
CA LEU A 83 6.34 -2.38 3.76
C LEU A 83 6.20 -1.78 5.17
N ILE A 84 5.08 -1.11 5.45
CA ILE A 84 4.77 -0.59 6.79
C ILE A 84 4.64 -1.75 7.81
N GLY A 85 3.89 -2.79 7.48
CA GLY A 85 3.77 -3.99 8.32
C GLY A 85 5.12 -4.58 8.67
N THR A 86 6.01 -4.72 7.68
CA THR A 86 7.39 -5.20 7.85
C THR A 86 8.17 -4.29 8.79
N ALA A 87 8.09 -2.97 8.62
CA ALA A 87 8.77 -2.01 9.50
C ALA A 87 8.29 -2.10 10.96
N MET A 88 7.03 -2.48 11.17
CA MET A 88 6.43 -2.62 12.51
C MET A 88 6.79 -3.93 13.19
N VAL A 89 6.88 -5.05 12.45
CA VAL A 89 7.20 -6.37 13.03
C VAL A 89 8.69 -6.68 13.04
N SER A 90 9.47 -6.06 12.18
CA SER A 90 10.92 -6.31 12.02
C SER A 90 11.71 -5.02 11.88
N PRO A 91 11.66 -4.11 12.89
CA PRO A 91 12.26 -2.76 12.78
C PRO A 91 13.79 -2.78 12.67
N ASN A 92 14.43 -3.88 13.07
CA ASN A 92 15.88 -4.05 13.15
C ASN A 92 16.46 -4.91 12.03
N MET A 93 15.73 -5.11 10.94
CA MET A 93 16.31 -5.76 9.76
C MET A 93 17.56 -5.01 9.27
N PRO A 94 18.49 -5.68 8.52
CA PRO A 94 19.75 -5.09 8.04
C PRO A 94 19.57 -3.74 7.32
N VAL A 95 18.51 -3.61 6.54
CA VAL A 95 18.01 -2.30 6.12
C VAL A 95 17.00 -1.87 7.17
N LYS A 96 17.24 -0.74 7.83
CA LYS A 96 16.31 -0.23 8.85
C LYS A 96 14.98 0.13 8.17
N MET A 97 14.07 -0.85 8.13
CA MET A 97 12.83 -0.82 7.35
C MET A 97 11.98 0.43 7.63
N LYS A 98 12.03 0.96 8.86
CA LYS A 98 11.36 2.22 9.20
C LYS A 98 11.86 3.42 8.38
N TYR A 99 13.16 3.47 8.03
CA TYR A 99 13.68 4.56 7.21
C TYR A 99 13.34 4.37 5.73
N LEU A 100 13.33 3.11 5.26
CA LEU A 100 12.87 2.79 3.91
C LEU A 100 11.39 3.16 3.74
N ALA A 101 10.55 2.79 4.70
CA ALA A 101 9.14 3.14 4.71
C ALA A 101 8.92 4.66 4.72
N ALA A 102 9.66 5.38 5.58
CA ALA A 102 9.61 6.84 5.64
C ALA A 102 10.07 7.48 4.33
N PHE A 103 11.14 6.97 3.72
CA PHE A 103 11.66 7.45 2.44
C PHE A 103 10.61 7.32 1.32
N TYR A 104 10.00 6.14 1.16
CA TYR A 104 8.95 5.96 0.16
C TYR A 104 7.74 6.83 0.43
N PHE A 105 7.29 6.92 1.68
CA PHE A 105 6.15 7.75 2.06
C PHE A 105 6.37 9.23 1.74
N VAL A 106 7.54 9.77 2.10
CA VAL A 106 7.90 11.17 1.79
C VAL A 106 8.05 11.38 0.28
N SER A 107 8.66 10.42 -0.43
CA SER A 107 8.79 10.49 -1.89
C SER A 107 7.41 10.55 -2.57
N ASP A 108 6.46 9.72 -2.15
CA ASP A 108 5.10 9.72 -2.68
C ASP A 108 4.36 11.03 -2.38
N LEU A 109 4.56 11.62 -1.19
CA LEU A 109 4.01 12.95 -0.88
C LEU A 109 4.56 14.02 -1.82
N VAL A 110 5.88 14.09 -1.96
CA VAL A 110 6.53 15.10 -2.81
C VAL A 110 6.10 14.94 -4.26
N MET A 111 6.07 13.71 -4.78
CA MET A 111 5.66 13.44 -6.16
C MET A 111 4.16 13.69 -6.37
N GLY A 112 3.33 13.35 -5.39
CA GLY A 112 1.88 13.57 -5.46
C GLY A 112 1.51 15.05 -5.50
N PHE A 113 2.11 15.87 -4.64
CA PHE A 113 1.88 17.32 -4.64
C PHE A 113 2.62 18.04 -5.78
N GLY A 114 3.75 17.51 -6.24
CA GLY A 114 4.51 18.08 -7.35
C GLY A 114 3.93 17.80 -8.73
N HIS A 115 2.82 17.06 -8.84
CA HIS A 115 2.22 16.61 -10.10
C HIS A 115 3.22 15.89 -11.02
N VAL A 116 4.23 15.23 -10.44
CA VAL A 116 5.27 14.52 -11.17
C VAL A 116 4.82 13.09 -11.48
N GLY A 117 4.49 12.85 -12.74
CA GLY A 117 4.15 11.52 -13.25
C GLY A 117 2.67 11.12 -13.13
N ASN A 118 2.31 10.06 -13.87
CA ASN A 118 0.96 9.47 -13.89
C ASN A 118 0.77 8.38 -12.81
N ILE A 119 1.52 8.45 -11.71
CA ILE A 119 1.49 7.43 -10.66
C ILE A 119 0.42 7.83 -9.63
N ALA A 120 -0.33 6.85 -9.16
CA ALA A 120 -1.30 7.03 -8.10
C ALA A 120 -0.61 7.14 -6.72
N ASN A 121 0.21 8.19 -6.54
CA ASN A 121 1.02 8.40 -5.33
C ASN A 121 0.17 8.44 -4.05
N PHE A 122 -1.00 9.05 -4.12
CA PHE A 122 -1.92 9.07 -2.99
C PHE A 122 -2.53 7.70 -2.70
N GLY A 123 -2.60 6.82 -3.69
CA GLY A 123 -2.93 5.41 -3.47
C GLY A 123 -1.87 4.71 -2.62
N HIS A 124 -0.59 4.93 -2.89
CA HIS A 124 0.51 4.41 -2.07
C HIS A 124 0.42 4.92 -0.62
N ILE A 125 0.21 6.22 -0.45
CA ILE A 125 0.01 6.86 0.86
C ILE A 125 -1.21 6.25 1.57
N GLY A 126 -2.32 6.04 0.86
CA GLY A 126 -3.53 5.42 1.40
C GLY A 126 -3.27 4.01 1.93
N GLY A 127 -2.56 3.19 1.17
CA GLY A 127 -2.14 1.85 1.60
C GLY A 127 -1.21 1.88 2.83
N ALA A 128 -0.22 2.78 2.83
CA ALA A 128 0.71 2.96 3.94
C ALA A 128 0.00 3.41 5.22
N LEU A 129 -0.88 4.42 5.15
CA LEU A 129 -1.65 4.92 6.30
C LEU A 129 -2.60 3.86 6.85
N THR A 130 -3.28 3.13 5.97
CA THR A 130 -4.17 2.03 6.37
C THR A 130 -3.38 0.94 7.07
N GLY A 131 -2.23 0.55 6.51
CA GLY A 131 -1.33 -0.43 7.13
C GLY A 131 -0.83 0.01 8.50
N LEU A 132 -0.46 1.28 8.63
CA LEU A 132 -0.03 1.86 9.89
C LEU A 132 -1.16 1.83 10.94
N ALA A 133 -2.37 2.25 10.57
CA ALA A 133 -3.53 2.25 11.47
C ALA A 133 -3.85 0.83 11.99
N ILE A 134 -3.86 -0.17 11.09
CA ILE A 134 -4.12 -1.57 11.46
C ILE A 134 -3.03 -2.10 12.39
N THR A 135 -1.76 -1.86 12.09
CA THR A 135 -0.65 -2.35 12.91
C THR A 135 -0.62 -1.71 14.28
N PHE A 136 -0.93 -0.41 14.40
CA PHE A 136 -1.11 0.25 15.71
C PHE A 136 -2.29 -0.31 16.48
N TYR A 137 -3.42 -0.56 15.83
CA TYR A 137 -4.57 -1.19 16.44
C TYR A 137 -4.23 -2.58 16.99
N TRP A 138 -3.58 -3.43 16.17
CA TRP A 138 -3.16 -4.76 16.62
C TRP A 138 -2.12 -4.70 17.75
N ARG A 139 -1.21 -3.74 17.69
CA ARG A 139 -0.23 -3.52 18.77
C ARG A 139 -0.92 -3.15 20.09
N SER A 140 -1.88 -2.23 20.06
CA SER A 140 -2.64 -1.82 21.25
C SER A 140 -3.47 -2.95 21.87
N ARG A 141 -3.84 -3.97 21.05
CA ARG A 141 -4.57 -5.16 21.47
C ARG A 141 -3.64 -6.34 21.84
N GLY A 142 -2.33 -6.17 21.79
CA GLY A 142 -1.38 -7.26 22.01
C GLY A 142 -1.42 -8.35 20.92
N GLN A 143 -1.92 -8.01 19.74
CA GLN A 143 -2.14 -8.93 18.61
C GLN A 143 -1.08 -8.81 17.50
N LEU A 144 -0.07 -7.94 17.66
CA LEU A 144 0.89 -7.68 16.58
C LEU A 144 1.71 -8.92 16.20
N TYR A 145 1.98 -9.79 17.14
CA TYR A 145 2.80 -11.01 16.97
C TYR A 145 2.01 -12.33 17.19
N ARG A 146 0.71 -12.26 16.97
CA ARG A 146 -0.17 -13.43 17.15
C ARG A 146 -0.92 -13.76 15.88
#